data_3ccfdd1acd774c6b388fbf6be667a9bc
#
_entry.id   3ccfdd1acd774c6b388fbf6be667a9bc
#
_cell.length_a   1.000
_cell.length_b   1.000
_cell.length_c   1.000
_cell.angle_alpha   90.00
_cell.angle_beta   90.00
_cell.angle_gamma   90.00
#
_symmetry.space_group_name_H-M   'P 1'
#
loop_
_entity.id
_entity.type
_entity.pdbx_description
1 polymer ?
#
loop_
_entity_poly.entity_id
_entity_poly.type
_entity_poly.pdbx_seq_one_letter_code
_entity_poly.pdbx_strand_id
1 'polypeptide(L)'
;SIEFLHGMKLVWETIMKHLVDHYKGLAILRSVSVSHFDGNPWDKGGTCKKTQPYFDPDGKMELPWTPNEIFKIQNNELRKAIVLKGNASKPILKLLDVTYSSLLRPDGHPGVYRIQSSTEPKNDCVHWCMPGPIDMWNQLMFSDPDVMCMNMSKDSNS
;
A
#
# COMPACT_ATOMS: atom_id res chain seq x y z
N SER A 1 6.02 12.83 12.48
CA SER A 1 5.84 14.26 12.80
C SER A 1 4.79 14.87 11.89
N ILE A 2 4.22 16.00 12.29
CA ILE A 2 3.25 16.78 11.49
C ILE A 2 3.88 17.23 10.16
N GLU A 3 5.14 17.63 10.17
CA GLU A 3 5.90 18.01 8.96
C GLU A 3 6.01 16.87 7.94
N PHE A 4 6.25 15.65 8.41
CA PHE A 4 6.26 14.46 7.55
C PHE A 4 4.91 14.25 6.85
N LEU A 5 3.80 14.32 7.59
CA LEU A 5 2.46 14.16 7.02
C LEU A 5 2.11 15.30 6.05
N HIS A 6 2.56 16.52 6.33
CA HIS A 6 2.40 17.63 5.40
C HIS A 6 3.17 17.38 4.09
N GLY A 7 4.43 16.94 4.19
CA GLY A 7 5.21 16.54 3.02
C GLY A 7 4.55 15.42 2.21
N MET A 8 4.05 14.38 2.88
CA MET A 8 3.30 13.30 2.24
C MET A 8 2.08 13.82 1.49
N LYS A 9 1.32 14.73 2.09
CA LYS A 9 0.16 15.35 1.42
C LYS A 9 0.56 16.08 0.13
N LEU A 10 1.61 16.90 0.17
CA LEU A 10 2.09 17.63 -1.01
C LEU A 10 2.54 16.69 -2.13
N VAL A 11 3.21 15.60 -1.78
CA VAL A 11 3.63 14.56 -2.75
C VAL A 11 2.41 13.94 -3.42
N TRP A 12 1.40 13.50 -2.64
CA TRP A 12 0.21 12.88 -3.20
C TRP A 12 -0.64 13.85 -4.03
N GLU A 13 -0.78 15.09 -3.59
CA GLU A 13 -1.45 16.15 -4.34
C GLU A 13 -0.78 16.37 -5.70
N THR A 14 0.56 16.44 -5.72
CA THR A 14 1.34 16.62 -6.96
C THR A 14 1.18 15.41 -7.90
N ILE A 15 1.27 14.17 -7.38
CA ILE A 15 1.08 12.95 -8.17
C ILE A 15 -0.32 12.92 -8.79
N MET A 16 -1.35 13.17 -7.99
CA MET A 16 -2.74 13.12 -8.44
C MET A 16 -3.03 14.17 -9.51
N LYS A 17 -2.54 15.40 -9.30
CA LYS A 17 -2.67 16.47 -10.29
C LYS A 17 -1.99 16.07 -11.60
N HIS A 18 -0.76 15.58 -11.56
CA HIS A 18 -0.05 15.12 -12.76
C HIS A 18 -0.80 14.03 -13.51
N LEU A 19 -1.37 13.04 -12.80
CA LEU A 19 -2.16 11.99 -13.41
C LEU A 19 -3.41 12.54 -14.12
N VAL A 20 -4.12 13.47 -13.50
CA VAL A 20 -5.31 14.08 -14.11
C VAL A 20 -4.95 14.88 -15.35
N ASP A 21 -3.88 15.66 -15.31
CA ASP A 21 -3.50 16.58 -16.39
C ASP A 21 -2.86 15.85 -17.59
N HIS A 22 -2.11 14.78 -17.36
CA HIS A 22 -1.22 14.21 -18.39
C HIS A 22 -1.44 12.74 -18.69
N TYR A 23 -2.06 11.94 -17.79
CA TYR A 23 -2.17 10.50 -17.99
C TYR A 23 -3.48 10.10 -18.69
N LYS A 24 -3.42 9.12 -19.59
CA LYS A 24 -4.59 8.68 -20.39
C LYS A 24 -4.97 7.21 -20.15
N GLY A 25 -4.34 6.55 -19.21
CA GLY A 25 -4.53 5.14 -18.90
C GLY A 25 -5.32 4.87 -17.61
N LEU A 26 -5.19 3.65 -17.12
CA LEU A 26 -5.60 3.23 -15.79
C LEU A 26 -4.44 3.44 -14.82
N ALA A 27 -4.66 4.23 -13.79
CA ALA A 27 -3.73 4.41 -12.68
C ALA A 27 -4.31 3.77 -11.41
N ILE A 28 -3.60 2.79 -10.86
CA ILE A 28 -3.98 2.11 -9.62
C ILE A 28 -3.06 2.57 -8.52
N LEU A 29 -3.64 3.23 -7.54
CA LEU A 29 -2.95 3.67 -6.34
C LEU A 29 -2.99 2.56 -5.30
N ARG A 30 -1.82 2.00 -4.93
CA ARG A 30 -1.74 1.09 -3.79
C ARG A 30 -1.67 1.90 -2.49
N SER A 31 -2.56 1.60 -1.56
CA SER A 31 -2.54 2.23 -0.23
C SER A 31 -1.31 1.82 0.59
N VAL A 32 -1.01 2.56 1.65
CA VAL A 32 0.08 2.27 2.58
C VAL A 32 -0.06 0.88 3.18
N SER A 33 1.03 0.13 3.26
CA SER A 33 1.10 -1.12 4.03
C SER A 33 1.71 -0.88 5.42
N VAL A 34 1.27 -1.66 6.40
CA VAL A 34 1.62 -1.50 7.81
C VAL A 34 2.94 -2.21 8.11
N SER A 35 3.85 -1.55 8.81
CA SER A 35 5.02 -2.18 9.42
C SER A 35 4.66 -2.77 10.79
N HIS A 36 5.33 -3.86 11.20
CA HIS A 36 5.02 -4.56 12.45
C HIS A 36 6.26 -4.64 13.33
N PHE A 37 6.44 -3.63 14.19
CA PHE A 37 7.50 -3.63 15.19
C PHE A 37 6.93 -3.97 16.56
N ASP A 38 7.40 -5.08 17.15
CA ASP A 38 7.05 -5.52 18.50
C ASP A 38 8.07 -4.98 19.51
N GLY A 39 7.58 -4.60 20.68
CA GLY A 39 8.36 -4.14 21.83
C GLY A 39 8.80 -2.70 21.73
N ASN A 40 9.63 -2.35 20.78
CA ASN A 40 10.20 -1.01 20.59
C ASN A 40 9.97 -0.48 19.17
N PRO A 41 10.09 0.83 18.93
CA PRO A 41 10.15 1.41 17.60
C PRO A 41 11.36 0.89 16.80
N TRP A 42 11.31 1.09 15.48
CA TRP A 42 12.32 0.63 14.53
C TRP A 42 13.76 1.10 14.85
N ASP A 43 13.88 2.32 15.40
CA ASP A 43 15.14 2.97 15.77
C ASP A 43 15.66 2.58 17.17
N LYS A 44 14.87 1.82 17.93
CA LYS A 44 15.18 1.39 19.30
C LYS A 44 15.17 -0.13 19.45
N GLY A 45 15.44 -0.85 18.37
CA GLY A 45 15.58 -2.29 18.39
C GLY A 45 14.28 -3.08 18.38
N GLY A 46 13.22 -2.51 17.83
CA GLY A 46 11.97 -3.23 17.58
C GLY A 46 12.18 -4.47 16.70
N THR A 47 11.38 -5.50 16.93
CA THR A 47 11.49 -6.79 16.22
C THR A 47 10.16 -7.20 15.60
N CYS A 48 10.19 -8.15 14.65
CA CYS A 48 8.99 -8.78 14.09
C CYS A 48 9.19 -10.29 14.09
N LYS A 49 8.76 -10.94 15.15
CA LYS A 49 8.95 -12.37 15.37
C LYS A 49 7.66 -13.19 15.22
N LYS A 50 6.57 -12.56 14.85
CA LYS A 50 5.29 -13.25 14.68
C LYS A 50 5.32 -14.12 13.43
N THR A 51 4.82 -15.34 13.56
CA THR A 51 4.83 -16.38 12.51
C THR A 51 3.43 -16.74 12.05
N GLN A 52 2.42 -16.04 12.54
CA GLN A 52 1.02 -16.28 12.20
C GLN A 52 0.32 -14.95 11.93
N PRO A 53 -0.66 -14.92 11.02
CA PRO A 53 -1.53 -13.77 10.83
C PRO A 53 -2.28 -13.41 12.12
N TYR A 54 -2.70 -12.17 12.25
CA TYR A 54 -3.69 -11.81 13.25
C TYR A 54 -5.07 -12.32 12.83
N PHE A 55 -5.82 -12.79 13.80
CA PHE A 55 -7.21 -13.20 13.61
C PHE A 55 -8.13 -12.07 14.09
N ASP A 56 -8.82 -11.43 13.15
CA ASP A 56 -9.75 -10.34 13.44
C ASP A 56 -11.05 -10.51 12.63
N PRO A 57 -11.91 -11.48 13.02
CA PRO A 57 -13.12 -11.82 12.29
C PRO A 57 -14.17 -10.69 12.27
N ASP A 58 -14.12 -9.82 13.26
CA ASP A 58 -15.06 -8.70 13.41
C ASP A 58 -14.57 -7.40 12.77
N GLY A 59 -13.33 -7.36 12.28
CA GLY A 59 -12.73 -6.17 11.69
C GLY A 59 -12.53 -5.01 12.68
N LYS A 60 -12.24 -5.32 13.93
CA LYS A 60 -12.14 -4.32 15.02
C LYS A 60 -10.70 -3.88 15.31
N MET A 61 -9.70 -4.52 14.70
CA MET A 61 -8.31 -4.13 14.92
C MET A 61 -8.07 -2.72 14.37
N GLU A 62 -7.55 -1.86 15.21
CA GLU A 62 -7.28 -0.48 14.84
C GLU A 62 -5.94 -0.34 14.12
N LEU A 63 -5.92 0.50 13.09
CA LEU A 63 -4.67 0.87 12.41
C LEU A 63 -3.80 1.73 13.35
N PRO A 64 -2.49 1.50 13.38
CA PRO A 64 -1.56 2.41 14.04
C PRO A 64 -1.71 3.83 13.47
N TRP A 65 -1.47 4.84 14.30
CA TRP A 65 -1.73 6.24 13.95
C TRP A 65 -1.06 6.67 12.63
N THR A 66 0.21 6.38 12.43
CA THR A 66 0.94 6.84 11.24
C THR A 66 0.39 6.22 9.94
N PRO A 67 0.25 4.89 9.79
CA PRO A 67 -0.41 4.31 8.62
C PRO A 67 -1.82 4.82 8.39
N ASN A 68 -2.60 5.02 9.45
CA ASN A 68 -3.95 5.55 9.36
C ASN A 68 -3.98 6.97 8.76
N GLU A 69 -3.11 7.86 9.23
CA GLU A 69 -3.03 9.22 8.67
C GLU A 69 -2.52 9.24 7.24
N ILE A 70 -1.53 8.41 6.88
CA ILE A 70 -1.07 8.27 5.50
C ILE A 70 -2.20 7.75 4.61
N PHE A 71 -2.95 6.74 5.04
CA PHE A 71 -4.10 6.21 4.31
C PHE A 71 -5.17 7.27 4.06
N LYS A 72 -5.49 8.08 5.08
CA LYS A 72 -6.43 9.20 4.95
C LYS A 72 -5.95 10.22 3.91
N ILE A 73 -4.66 10.57 3.93
CA ILE A 73 -4.07 11.48 2.94
C ILE A 73 -4.22 10.90 1.53
N GLN A 74 -3.80 9.65 1.32
CA GLN A 74 -3.89 8.96 0.02
C GLN A 74 -5.32 8.96 -0.52
N ASN A 75 -6.28 8.55 0.30
CA ASN A 75 -7.67 8.45 -0.08
C ASN A 75 -8.29 9.83 -0.37
N ASN A 76 -7.96 10.85 0.43
CA ASN A 76 -8.44 12.21 0.23
C ASN A 76 -7.92 12.81 -1.07
N GLU A 77 -6.62 12.66 -1.37
CA GLU A 77 -6.06 13.22 -2.60
C GLU A 77 -6.57 12.46 -3.85
N LEU A 78 -6.77 11.14 -3.76
CA LEU A 78 -7.43 10.38 -4.82
C LEU A 78 -8.86 10.87 -5.08
N ARG A 79 -9.66 11.07 -4.01
CA ARG A 79 -11.04 11.59 -4.15
C ARG A 79 -11.08 12.98 -4.79
N LYS A 80 -10.17 13.87 -4.40
CA LYS A 80 -10.03 15.20 -5.03
C LYS A 80 -9.70 15.08 -6.53
N ALA A 81 -8.78 14.18 -6.89
CA ALA A 81 -8.41 13.94 -8.27
C ALA A 81 -9.59 13.41 -9.12
N ILE A 82 -10.41 12.51 -8.54
CA ILE A 82 -11.62 12.01 -9.20
C ILE A 82 -12.62 13.16 -9.43
N VAL A 83 -12.80 14.06 -8.47
CA VAL A 83 -13.65 15.24 -8.61
C VAL A 83 -13.07 16.21 -9.65
N LEU A 84 -11.76 16.46 -9.59
CA LEU A 84 -11.07 17.37 -10.52
C LEU A 84 -11.17 16.91 -11.98
N LYS A 85 -11.03 15.60 -12.22
CA LYS A 85 -11.17 15.02 -13.56
C LYS A 85 -12.61 15.15 -14.11
N GLY A 86 -13.62 15.27 -13.25
CA GLY A 86 -15.02 15.40 -13.63
C GLY A 86 -15.51 14.21 -14.48
N ASN A 87 -16.23 14.53 -15.57
CA ASN A 87 -16.79 13.53 -16.49
C ASN A 87 -15.80 13.04 -17.57
N ALA A 88 -14.52 13.43 -17.51
CA ALA A 88 -13.53 12.92 -18.44
C ALA A 88 -13.39 11.40 -18.32
N SER A 89 -13.36 10.69 -19.45
CA SER A 89 -13.23 9.22 -19.48
C SER A 89 -11.87 8.74 -18.97
N LYS A 90 -10.84 9.55 -19.13
CA LYS A 90 -9.45 9.24 -18.72
C LYS A 90 -8.83 10.40 -17.93
N PRO A 91 -7.89 10.10 -17.01
CA PRO A 91 -7.47 8.76 -16.57
C PRO A 91 -8.58 8.01 -15.81
N ILE A 92 -8.48 6.68 -15.74
CA ILE A 92 -9.22 5.89 -14.75
C ILE A 92 -8.35 5.84 -13.50
N LEU A 93 -8.87 6.33 -12.38
CA LEU A 93 -8.15 6.36 -11.10
C LEU A 93 -8.81 5.39 -10.12
N LYS A 94 -8.03 4.46 -9.56
CA LYS A 94 -8.50 3.45 -8.62
C LYS A 94 -7.60 3.33 -7.40
N LEU A 95 -8.19 2.89 -6.29
CA LEU A 95 -7.47 2.51 -5.07
C LEU A 95 -7.38 0.98 -4.99
N LEU A 96 -6.18 0.45 -4.87
CA LEU A 96 -5.92 -0.88 -4.37
C LEU A 96 -5.67 -0.76 -2.86
N ASP A 97 -6.71 -0.98 -2.07
CA ASP A 97 -6.59 -0.89 -0.62
C ASP A 97 -6.00 -2.17 -0.05
N VAL A 98 -4.75 -2.07 0.41
CA VAL A 98 -4.01 -3.15 1.07
C VAL A 98 -3.74 -2.85 2.55
N THR A 99 -4.16 -1.70 3.05
CA THR A 99 -3.77 -1.22 4.39
C THR A 99 -4.25 -2.17 5.48
N TYR A 100 -5.55 -2.48 5.50
CA TYR A 100 -6.08 -3.37 6.52
C TYR A 100 -5.61 -4.82 6.34
N SER A 101 -5.58 -5.31 5.11
CA SER A 101 -5.08 -6.66 4.84
C SER A 101 -3.60 -6.83 5.22
N SER A 102 -2.80 -5.78 5.07
CA SER A 102 -1.41 -5.79 5.53
C SER A 102 -1.29 -5.77 7.06
N LEU A 103 -2.19 -5.04 7.76
CA LEU A 103 -2.24 -5.03 9.23
C LEU A 103 -2.37 -6.44 9.82
N LEU A 104 -3.12 -7.31 9.15
CA LEU A 104 -3.36 -8.68 9.61
C LEU A 104 -2.18 -9.64 9.37
N ARG A 105 -1.11 -9.20 8.70
CA ARG A 105 -0.01 -10.07 8.26
C ARG A 105 1.34 -9.72 8.88
N PRO A 106 1.46 -9.71 10.24
CA PRO A 106 2.75 -9.51 10.91
C PRO A 106 3.77 -10.61 10.58
N ASP A 107 3.29 -11.79 10.15
CA ASP A 107 4.07 -12.95 9.72
C ASP A 107 4.74 -12.77 8.34
N GLY A 108 4.32 -11.78 7.57
CA GLY A 108 4.78 -11.57 6.20
C GLY A 108 6.10 -10.81 6.04
N HIS A 109 6.74 -10.40 7.13
CA HIS A 109 8.00 -9.67 7.09
C HIS A 109 9.23 -10.59 7.13
N PRO A 110 10.35 -10.20 6.48
CA PRO A 110 11.58 -10.98 6.51
C PRO A 110 12.19 -11.14 7.91
N GLY A 111 11.93 -10.20 8.82
CA GLY A 111 12.44 -10.24 10.18
C GLY A 111 13.97 -10.37 10.22
N VAL A 112 14.44 -11.37 10.95
CA VAL A 112 15.87 -11.70 11.07
C VAL A 112 16.43 -12.47 9.86
N TYR A 113 15.57 -12.95 8.98
CA TYR A 113 15.97 -13.79 7.82
C TYR A 113 16.37 -12.98 6.59
N ARG A 114 16.28 -11.66 6.64
CA ARG A 114 16.82 -10.83 5.57
C ARG A 114 18.33 -11.04 5.46
N ILE A 115 18.80 -11.42 4.27
CA ILE A 115 20.25 -11.51 4.00
C ILE A 115 20.87 -10.12 4.19
N GLN A 116 21.81 -10.02 5.13
CA GLN A 116 22.52 -8.78 5.42
C GLN A 116 24.00 -8.96 5.13
N SER A 117 24.58 -7.93 4.50
CA SER A 117 26.04 -7.82 4.31
C SER A 117 26.76 -7.21 5.53
N SER A 118 26.01 -6.84 6.59
CA SER A 118 26.57 -6.20 7.79
C SER A 118 26.68 -7.18 8.95
N THR A 119 27.66 -6.93 9.82
CA THR A 119 27.96 -7.75 11.00
C THR A 119 26.87 -7.74 12.08
N GLU A 120 25.86 -6.84 11.97
CA GLU A 120 24.75 -6.77 12.91
C GLU A 120 23.42 -7.17 12.25
N PRO A 121 22.72 -8.18 12.78
CA PRO A 121 21.43 -8.58 12.28
C PRO A 121 20.37 -7.49 12.61
N LYS A 122 19.87 -6.80 11.58
CA LYS A 122 18.76 -5.86 11.72
C LYS A 122 17.45 -6.56 11.34
N ASN A 123 16.43 -6.43 12.19
CA ASN A 123 15.09 -6.90 11.83
C ASN A 123 14.49 -6.06 10.71
N ASP A 124 14.01 -6.71 9.69
CA ASP A 124 13.27 -6.09 8.61
C ASP A 124 11.77 -6.32 8.81
N CYS A 125 11.13 -5.35 9.42
CA CYS A 125 9.71 -5.37 9.76
C CYS A 125 8.88 -4.42 8.89
N VAL A 126 9.45 -4.00 7.75
CA VAL A 126 8.84 -3.05 6.80
C VAL A 126 8.62 -3.67 5.43
N HIS A 127 9.62 -4.38 4.90
CA HIS A 127 9.50 -5.07 3.62
C HIS A 127 8.71 -6.38 3.78
N TRP A 128 8.27 -6.92 2.64
CA TRP A 128 7.42 -8.10 2.60
C TRP A 128 8.11 -9.26 1.91
N CYS A 129 7.94 -10.46 2.45
CA CYS A 129 8.44 -11.68 1.83
C CYS A 129 7.70 -11.97 0.52
N MET A 130 8.40 -12.57 -0.43
CA MET A 130 7.85 -13.15 -1.65
C MET A 130 8.33 -14.62 -1.76
N PRO A 131 7.39 -15.57 -1.93
CA PRO A 131 5.94 -15.41 -1.96
C PRO A 131 5.37 -14.98 -0.60
N GLY A 132 4.24 -14.23 -0.61
CA GLY A 132 3.60 -13.76 0.62
C GLY A 132 2.48 -12.74 0.39
N PRO A 133 2.32 -11.74 1.27
CA PRO A 133 1.22 -10.77 1.17
C PRO A 133 1.15 -10.03 -0.16
N ILE A 134 2.29 -9.78 -0.82
CA ILE A 134 2.33 -9.10 -2.14
C ILE A 134 1.59 -9.92 -3.21
N ASP A 135 1.66 -11.25 -3.17
CA ASP A 135 0.95 -12.10 -4.13
C ASP A 135 -0.56 -11.97 -3.97
N MET A 136 -1.06 -11.86 -2.74
CA MET A 136 -2.47 -11.58 -2.47
C MET A 136 -2.88 -10.21 -3.00
N TRP A 137 -2.04 -9.17 -2.83
CA TRP A 137 -2.34 -7.83 -3.38
C TRP A 137 -2.38 -7.85 -4.91
N ASN A 138 -1.51 -8.62 -5.56
CA ASN A 138 -1.56 -8.82 -7.01
C ASN A 138 -2.86 -9.52 -7.43
N GLN A 139 -3.29 -10.56 -6.70
CA GLN A 139 -4.58 -11.21 -6.96
C GLN A 139 -5.75 -10.24 -6.84
N LEU A 140 -5.78 -9.40 -5.81
CA LEU A 140 -6.79 -8.35 -5.64
C LEU A 140 -6.76 -7.37 -6.82
N MET A 141 -5.58 -6.92 -7.23
CA MET A 141 -5.44 -6.03 -8.39
C MET A 141 -5.95 -6.68 -9.68
N PHE A 142 -5.59 -7.94 -9.95
CA PHE A 142 -6.03 -8.65 -11.16
C PHE A 142 -7.50 -9.06 -11.13
N SER A 143 -8.16 -9.09 -9.97
CA SER A 143 -9.61 -9.33 -9.87
C SER A 143 -10.44 -8.08 -10.18
N ASP A 144 -9.82 -6.91 -10.32
CA ASP A 144 -10.52 -5.67 -10.69
C ASP A 144 -11.00 -5.73 -12.14
N PRO A 145 -12.30 -5.47 -12.42
CA PRO A 145 -12.87 -5.57 -13.76
C PRO A 145 -12.17 -4.69 -14.81
N ASP A 146 -11.72 -3.49 -14.44
CA ASP A 146 -11.04 -2.61 -15.38
C ASP A 146 -9.64 -3.12 -15.75
N VAL A 147 -8.94 -3.79 -14.82
CA VAL A 147 -7.67 -4.45 -15.09
C VAL A 147 -7.88 -5.66 -16.00
N MET A 148 -8.91 -6.47 -15.73
CA MET A 148 -9.27 -7.63 -16.55
C MET A 148 -9.62 -7.23 -17.99
N CYS A 149 -10.44 -6.20 -18.19
CA CYS A 149 -10.80 -5.71 -19.51
C CYS A 149 -9.59 -5.21 -20.32
N MET A 150 -8.60 -4.60 -19.69
CA MET A 150 -7.38 -4.14 -20.37
C MET A 150 -6.51 -5.31 -20.86
N ASN A 151 -6.48 -6.43 -20.15
CA ASN A 151 -5.75 -7.62 -20.59
C ASN A 151 -6.45 -8.29 -21.78
N MET A 152 -7.77 -8.43 -21.75
CA MET A 152 -8.55 -9.05 -22.85
C MET A 152 -8.44 -8.26 -24.18
N SER A 153 -8.33 -6.93 -24.12
CA SER A 153 -8.19 -6.10 -25.32
C SER A 153 -6.81 -6.19 -26.00
N LYS A 154 -5.78 -6.67 -25.31
CA LYS A 154 -4.45 -6.91 -25.88
C LYS A 154 -4.36 -8.22 -26.63
N ASP A 155 -5.06 -9.25 -26.16
CA ASP A 155 -5.06 -10.58 -26.78
C ASP A 155 -5.91 -10.64 -28.06
N SER A 156 -6.81 -9.68 -28.28
CA SER A 156 -7.62 -9.57 -29.50
C SER A 156 -6.91 -8.85 -30.67
N ASN A 157 -5.71 -8.32 -30.46
CA ASN A 157 -4.89 -7.60 -31.46
C ASN A 157 -3.57 -8.30 -31.81
N SER A 158 -3.41 -9.57 -31.41
CA SER A 158 -2.23 -10.40 -31.72
C SER A 158 -2.51 -11.43 -32.82
#